data_8b27e71ab5c05fdee310d13cb75c4063
#
_entry.id   8b27e71ab5c05fdee310d13cb75c4063
#
_cell.length_a   1.000
_cell.length_b   1.000
_cell.length_c   1.000
_cell.angle_alpha   90.00
_cell.angle_beta   90.00
_cell.angle_gamma   90.00
#
_symmetry.space_group_name_H-M   'P 1'
#
loop_
_entity.id
_entity.type
_entity.pdbx_description
1 polymer ?
#
loop_
_entity_poly.entity_id
_entity_poly.type
_entity_poly.pdbx_seq_one_letter_code
_entity_poly.pdbx_strand_id
1 'polypeptide(L)'
;LPLFFVARDKRRHKQYVHMLHSRLFWVLMLGLVACMWLIFSLPFAEQMKYFFSLFFVLGLVAATYSLPGATLVAALIQVPLVFSTMHAGVQPAGLMDMQIVMFTLSLTGLIIGTVVDERMRAQERLRDSLQLVAAGELAGSLAHELHQPMSALNAYPESALILSEQAAAEPELSLTQLKRLLRNIVNETMRATDIVRGLRSYFISGVSTLEE
;
A
#
# COMPACT_ATOMS: atom_id res chain seq x y z
N LEU A 1 6.33 -28.11 -5.19
CA LEU A 1 7.11 -27.50 -4.08
C LEU A 1 6.84 -26.00 -3.86
N PRO A 2 6.76 -25.11 -4.88
CA PRO A 2 6.49 -23.68 -4.65
C PRO A 2 5.09 -23.39 -4.11
N LEU A 3 4.07 -24.15 -4.50
CA LEU A 3 2.68 -24.01 -3.99
C LEU A 3 2.58 -24.27 -2.48
N PHE A 4 3.38 -25.19 -1.93
CA PHE A 4 3.37 -25.51 -0.50
C PHE A 4 3.98 -24.38 0.35
N PHE A 5 4.99 -23.68 -0.18
CA PHE A 5 5.63 -22.56 0.50
C PHE A 5 4.74 -21.31 0.52
N VAL A 6 3.95 -21.12 -0.54
CA VAL A 6 2.99 -20.01 -0.69
C VAL A 6 1.76 -20.18 0.21
N ALA A 7 1.29 -21.40 0.44
CA ALA A 7 0.11 -21.71 1.26
C ALA A 7 0.31 -21.52 2.78
N ARG A 8 1.56 -21.43 3.26
CA ARG A 8 1.88 -21.38 4.70
C ARG A 8 1.79 -20.00 5.33
N ASP A 9 1.70 -18.93 4.54
CA ASP A 9 1.65 -17.57 5.03
C ASP A 9 0.19 -17.05 5.13
N LYS A 10 -0.32 -16.83 6.35
CA LYS A 10 -1.70 -16.34 6.61
C LYS A 10 -2.06 -15.03 5.90
N ARG A 11 -1.08 -14.16 5.61
CA ARG A 11 -1.30 -12.92 4.84
C ARG A 11 -1.60 -13.22 3.37
N ARG A 12 -0.98 -14.24 2.79
CA ARG A 12 -1.20 -14.64 1.40
C ARG A 12 -2.58 -15.29 1.20
N HIS A 13 -3.12 -15.95 2.22
CA HIS A 13 -4.46 -16.54 2.13
C HIS A 13 -5.55 -15.49 1.84
N LYS A 14 -5.47 -14.31 2.44
CA LYS A 14 -6.39 -13.19 2.14
C LYS A 14 -6.26 -12.70 0.68
N GLN A 15 -5.05 -12.70 0.13
CA GLN A 15 -4.82 -12.31 -1.27
C GLN A 15 -5.44 -13.31 -2.25
N TYR A 16 -5.35 -14.62 -1.98
CA TYR A 16 -6.02 -15.65 -2.80
C TYR A 16 -7.54 -15.51 -2.78
N VAL A 17 -8.13 -15.25 -1.62
CA VAL A 17 -9.59 -15.08 -1.49
C VAL A 17 -10.06 -13.85 -2.28
N HIS A 18 -9.34 -12.74 -2.17
CA HIS A 18 -9.64 -11.51 -2.92
C HIS A 18 -9.48 -11.70 -4.43
N MET A 19 -8.44 -12.42 -4.85
CA MET A 19 -8.18 -12.76 -6.25
C MET A 19 -9.33 -13.60 -6.85
N LEU A 20 -9.77 -14.64 -6.14
CA LEU A 20 -10.88 -15.50 -6.56
C LEU A 20 -12.24 -14.77 -6.65
N HIS A 21 -12.41 -13.67 -5.93
CA HIS A 21 -13.64 -12.87 -5.95
C HIS A 21 -13.65 -11.82 -7.07
N SER A 22 -12.52 -11.58 -7.74
CA SER A 22 -12.42 -10.57 -8.79
C SER A 22 -12.95 -11.10 -10.13
N ARG A 23 -13.87 -10.33 -10.77
CA ARG A 23 -14.39 -10.65 -12.11
C ARG A 23 -13.29 -10.74 -13.17
N LEU A 24 -12.28 -9.88 -13.04
CA LEU A 24 -11.14 -9.85 -13.95
C LEU A 24 -10.35 -11.17 -13.93
N PHE A 25 -10.17 -11.77 -12.73
CA PHE A 25 -9.51 -13.06 -12.59
C PHE A 25 -10.21 -14.16 -13.40
N TRP A 26 -11.54 -14.25 -13.30
CA TRP A 26 -12.33 -15.24 -14.03
C TRP A 26 -12.30 -15.03 -15.54
N VAL A 27 -12.29 -13.79 -16.01
CA VAL A 27 -12.12 -13.47 -17.43
C VAL A 27 -10.76 -13.93 -17.95
N LEU A 28 -9.68 -13.67 -17.19
CA LEU A 28 -8.34 -14.12 -17.53
C LEU A 28 -8.19 -15.64 -17.50
N MET A 29 -8.83 -16.30 -16.54
CA MET A 29 -8.87 -17.77 -16.47
C MET A 29 -9.64 -18.38 -17.63
N LEU A 30 -10.76 -17.81 -18.01
CA LEU A 30 -11.55 -18.25 -19.16
C LEU A 30 -10.74 -18.06 -20.45
N GLY A 31 -10.04 -16.94 -20.60
CA GLY A 31 -9.10 -16.71 -21.72
C GLY A 31 -7.97 -17.73 -21.76
N LEU A 32 -7.39 -18.09 -20.60
CA LEU A 32 -6.38 -19.13 -20.50
C LEU A 32 -6.92 -20.50 -20.96
N VAL A 33 -8.08 -20.91 -20.45
CA VAL A 33 -8.72 -22.18 -20.81
C VAL A 33 -9.06 -22.22 -22.29
N ALA A 34 -9.59 -21.13 -22.85
CA ALA A 34 -9.90 -21.03 -24.29
C ALA A 34 -8.60 -21.12 -25.14
N CYS A 35 -7.54 -20.44 -24.73
CA CYS A 35 -6.25 -20.50 -25.40
C CYS A 35 -5.67 -21.92 -25.36
N MET A 36 -5.72 -22.57 -24.21
CA MET A 36 -5.28 -23.96 -24.06
C MET A 36 -6.12 -24.91 -24.92
N TRP A 37 -7.45 -24.77 -24.89
CA TRP A 37 -8.32 -25.60 -25.72
C TRP A 37 -8.00 -25.45 -27.21
N LEU A 38 -7.76 -24.22 -27.67
CA LEU A 38 -7.36 -23.94 -29.06
C LEU A 38 -6.04 -24.60 -29.43
N ILE A 39 -5.01 -24.48 -28.57
CA ILE A 39 -3.67 -25.06 -28.79
C ILE A 39 -3.76 -26.59 -28.84
N PHE A 40 -4.47 -27.22 -27.90
CA PHE A 40 -4.61 -28.67 -27.85
C PHE A 40 -5.51 -29.26 -28.93
N SER A 41 -6.32 -28.44 -29.62
CA SER A 41 -7.10 -28.87 -30.79
C SER A 41 -6.24 -29.00 -32.06
N LEU A 42 -5.02 -28.43 -32.08
CA LEU A 42 -4.11 -28.48 -33.20
C LEU A 42 -3.26 -29.76 -33.19
N PRO A 43 -2.76 -30.19 -34.37
CA PRO A 43 -1.78 -31.28 -34.45
C PRO A 43 -0.53 -30.96 -33.63
N PHE A 44 0.05 -31.99 -32.99
CA PHE A 44 1.18 -31.83 -32.07
C PHE A 44 2.36 -31.03 -32.65
N ALA A 45 2.68 -31.22 -33.95
CA ALA A 45 3.75 -30.50 -34.63
C ALA A 45 3.53 -28.97 -34.69
N GLU A 46 2.28 -28.52 -34.66
CA GLU A 46 1.95 -27.10 -34.72
C GLU A 46 1.77 -26.49 -33.30
N GLN A 47 1.46 -27.28 -32.31
CA GLN A 47 1.25 -26.82 -30.94
C GLN A 47 2.46 -26.02 -30.42
N MET A 48 3.68 -26.46 -30.73
CA MET A 48 4.93 -25.81 -30.33
C MET A 48 4.99 -24.33 -30.75
N LYS A 49 4.45 -23.98 -31.92
CA LYS A 49 4.46 -22.61 -32.42
C LYS A 49 3.57 -21.67 -31.59
N TYR A 50 2.51 -22.20 -31.00
CA TYR A 50 1.52 -21.43 -30.27
C TYR A 50 1.72 -21.42 -28.77
N PHE A 51 2.58 -22.26 -28.22
CA PHE A 51 2.89 -22.25 -26.78
C PHE A 51 3.42 -20.90 -26.27
N PHE A 52 4.06 -20.11 -27.14
CA PHE A 52 4.49 -18.76 -26.79
C PHE A 52 3.35 -17.83 -26.40
N SER A 53 2.12 -18.06 -26.87
CA SER A 53 0.97 -17.27 -26.46
C SER A 53 0.63 -17.42 -24.98
N LEU A 54 0.97 -18.57 -24.37
CA LEU A 54 0.76 -18.82 -22.94
C LEU A 54 1.64 -17.93 -22.06
N PHE A 55 2.83 -17.51 -22.53
CA PHE A 55 3.67 -16.54 -21.83
C PHE A 55 3.00 -15.19 -21.68
N PHE A 56 2.23 -14.77 -22.70
CA PHE A 56 1.50 -13.52 -22.64
C PHE A 56 0.42 -13.55 -21.55
N VAL A 57 -0.36 -14.64 -21.51
CA VAL A 57 -1.40 -14.83 -20.46
C VAL A 57 -0.77 -14.91 -19.08
N LEU A 58 0.32 -15.68 -18.94
CA LEU A 58 1.06 -15.78 -17.67
C LEU A 58 1.59 -14.41 -17.22
N GLY A 59 2.20 -13.65 -18.13
CA GLY A 59 2.72 -12.31 -17.84
C GLY A 59 1.64 -11.34 -17.42
N LEU A 60 0.47 -11.38 -18.07
CA LEU A 60 -0.66 -10.52 -17.72
C LEU A 60 -1.22 -10.85 -16.33
N VAL A 61 -1.37 -12.14 -16.01
CA VAL A 61 -1.85 -12.56 -14.68
C VAL A 61 -0.79 -12.27 -13.61
N ALA A 62 0.49 -12.50 -13.89
CA ALA A 62 1.58 -12.19 -12.98
C ALA A 62 1.66 -10.68 -12.67
N ALA A 63 1.44 -9.83 -13.69
CA ALA A 63 1.43 -8.38 -13.53
C ALA A 63 0.26 -7.86 -12.69
N THR A 64 -0.90 -8.54 -12.76
CA THR A 64 -2.12 -8.10 -12.03
C THR A 64 -2.25 -8.71 -10.64
N TYR A 65 -1.84 -9.96 -10.47
CA TYR A 65 -2.03 -10.74 -9.23
C TYR A 65 -0.73 -11.14 -8.54
N SER A 66 0.41 -10.57 -8.95
CA SER A 66 1.72 -10.85 -8.37
C SER A 66 2.10 -12.33 -8.38
N LEU A 67 2.93 -12.74 -7.41
CA LEU A 67 3.43 -14.10 -7.27
C LEU A 67 2.32 -15.17 -7.10
N PRO A 68 1.25 -14.97 -6.31
CA PRO A 68 0.16 -15.95 -6.17
C PRO A 68 -0.53 -16.27 -7.50
N GLY A 69 -0.83 -15.25 -8.31
CA GLY A 69 -1.44 -15.44 -9.63
C GLY A 69 -0.51 -16.15 -10.61
N ALA A 70 0.77 -15.74 -10.65
CA ALA A 70 1.76 -16.35 -11.51
C ALA A 70 1.97 -17.86 -11.24
N THR A 71 2.07 -18.24 -9.95
CA THR A 71 2.26 -19.64 -9.56
C THR A 71 1.05 -20.52 -9.87
N LEU A 72 -0.16 -19.98 -9.68
CA LEU A 72 -1.39 -20.69 -9.97
C LEU A 72 -1.54 -20.94 -11.48
N VAL A 73 -1.35 -19.90 -12.29
CA VAL A 73 -1.44 -20.02 -13.76
C VAL A 73 -0.36 -20.88 -14.33
N ALA A 74 0.88 -20.77 -13.84
CA ALA A 74 1.98 -21.66 -14.26
C ALA A 74 1.63 -23.13 -13.98
N ALA A 75 1.09 -23.44 -12.81
CA ALA A 75 0.66 -24.81 -12.47
C ALA A 75 -0.49 -25.29 -13.38
N LEU A 76 -1.49 -24.44 -13.66
CA LEU A 76 -2.61 -24.77 -14.54
C LEU A 76 -2.18 -25.02 -15.99
N ILE A 77 -1.14 -24.36 -16.47
CA ILE A 77 -0.58 -24.58 -17.79
C ILE A 77 0.23 -25.87 -17.82
N GLN A 78 1.04 -26.14 -16.79
CA GLN A 78 1.95 -27.28 -16.76
C GLN A 78 1.25 -28.64 -16.67
N VAL A 79 0.16 -28.73 -15.90
CA VAL A 79 -0.54 -30.01 -15.70
C VAL A 79 -1.08 -30.58 -17.02
N PRO A 80 -1.84 -29.85 -17.86
CA PRO A 80 -2.29 -30.37 -19.16
C PRO A 80 -1.15 -30.62 -20.13
N LEU A 81 -0.07 -29.84 -20.05
CA LEU A 81 1.11 -30.01 -20.89
C LEU A 81 1.80 -31.35 -20.61
N VAL A 82 2.01 -31.70 -19.34
CA VAL A 82 2.55 -33.00 -18.92
C VAL A 82 1.63 -34.14 -19.36
N PHE A 83 0.31 -33.96 -19.17
CA PHE A 83 -0.66 -34.97 -19.57
C PHE A 83 -0.66 -35.22 -21.08
N SER A 84 -0.57 -34.16 -21.89
CA SER A 84 -0.47 -34.25 -23.36
C SER A 84 0.78 -35.01 -23.79
N THR A 85 1.94 -34.74 -23.19
CA THR A 85 3.19 -35.46 -23.54
C THR A 85 3.14 -36.96 -23.21
N MET A 86 2.48 -37.31 -22.09
CA MET A 86 2.33 -38.73 -21.70
C MET A 86 1.43 -39.52 -22.66
N HIS A 87 0.41 -38.87 -23.26
CA HIS A 87 -0.55 -39.54 -24.15
C HIS A 87 -0.14 -39.53 -25.62
N ALA A 88 0.66 -38.53 -26.04
CA ALA A 88 1.03 -38.38 -27.45
C ALA A 88 2.15 -39.33 -27.93
N GLY A 89 2.76 -40.16 -27.08
CA GLY A 89 3.84 -41.05 -27.45
C GLY A 89 5.03 -40.31 -28.10
N VAL A 90 5.37 -39.14 -27.61
CA VAL A 90 6.33 -38.19 -28.20
C VAL A 90 7.72 -38.76 -28.25
N GLN A 91 8.42 -38.59 -29.38
CA GLN A 91 9.84 -38.98 -29.50
C GLN A 91 10.73 -38.21 -28.49
N PRO A 92 11.89 -38.75 -28.07
CA PRO A 92 12.77 -38.14 -27.07
C PRO A 92 13.18 -36.69 -27.36
N ALA A 93 13.33 -36.32 -28.64
CA ALA A 93 13.66 -34.95 -29.04
C ALA A 93 12.53 -33.96 -28.71
N GLY A 94 11.28 -34.31 -28.96
CA GLY A 94 10.13 -33.46 -28.63
C GLY A 94 9.89 -33.32 -27.12
N LEU A 95 10.32 -34.27 -26.30
CA LEU A 95 10.28 -34.18 -24.84
C LEU A 95 11.22 -33.09 -24.30
N MET A 96 12.42 -32.95 -24.88
CA MET A 96 13.38 -31.91 -24.48
C MET A 96 12.81 -30.51 -24.76
N ASP A 97 12.23 -30.29 -25.94
CA ASP A 97 11.64 -29.01 -26.29
C ASP A 97 10.50 -28.61 -25.33
N MET A 98 9.65 -29.56 -24.99
CA MET A 98 8.58 -29.36 -24.01
C MET A 98 9.12 -29.03 -22.60
N GLN A 99 10.15 -29.72 -22.15
CA GLN A 99 10.79 -29.43 -20.87
C GLN A 99 11.39 -28.02 -20.82
N ILE A 100 12.01 -27.58 -21.93
CA ILE A 100 12.56 -26.22 -22.04
C ILE A 100 11.44 -25.19 -21.93
N VAL A 101 10.32 -25.38 -22.64
CA VAL A 101 9.16 -24.48 -22.57
C VAL A 101 8.59 -24.42 -21.16
N MET A 102 8.40 -25.57 -20.51
CA MET A 102 7.89 -25.65 -19.14
C MET A 102 8.81 -24.96 -18.12
N PHE A 103 10.12 -25.18 -18.24
CA PHE A 103 11.11 -24.54 -17.38
C PHE A 103 11.14 -23.03 -17.57
N THR A 104 11.17 -22.58 -18.83
CA THR A 104 11.19 -21.16 -19.19
C THR A 104 9.92 -20.45 -18.72
N LEU A 105 8.75 -21.08 -18.89
CA LEU A 105 7.46 -20.54 -18.44
C LEU A 105 7.44 -20.42 -16.92
N SER A 106 7.91 -21.45 -16.18
CA SER A 106 7.98 -21.41 -14.72
C SER A 106 8.91 -20.31 -14.24
N LEU A 107 10.10 -20.22 -14.84
CA LEU A 107 11.11 -19.22 -14.48
C LEU A 107 10.60 -17.80 -14.75
N THR A 108 10.00 -17.59 -15.93
CA THR A 108 9.41 -16.28 -16.30
C THR A 108 8.29 -15.88 -15.35
N GLY A 109 7.36 -16.78 -15.04
CA GLY A 109 6.29 -16.53 -14.09
C GLY A 109 6.79 -16.21 -12.69
N LEU A 110 7.82 -16.93 -12.22
CA LEU A 110 8.44 -16.66 -10.93
C LEU A 110 9.14 -15.31 -10.88
N ILE A 111 9.92 -14.97 -11.92
CA ILE A 111 10.63 -13.68 -11.98
C ILE A 111 9.64 -12.52 -12.03
N ILE A 112 8.67 -12.55 -12.94
CA ILE A 112 7.67 -11.47 -13.03
C ILE A 112 6.87 -11.36 -11.75
N GLY A 113 6.40 -12.48 -11.21
CA GLY A 113 5.62 -12.50 -9.97
C GLY A 113 6.38 -11.96 -8.76
N THR A 114 7.67 -12.29 -8.62
CA THR A 114 8.52 -11.78 -7.52
C THR A 114 8.81 -10.29 -7.69
N VAL A 115 9.14 -9.84 -8.89
CA VAL A 115 9.41 -8.41 -9.18
C VAL A 115 8.18 -7.54 -8.90
N VAL A 116 7.00 -8.01 -9.32
CA VAL A 116 5.73 -7.28 -9.04
C VAL A 116 5.44 -7.24 -7.54
N ASP A 117 5.59 -8.37 -6.84
CA ASP A 117 5.38 -8.45 -5.39
C ASP A 117 6.35 -7.52 -4.62
N GLU A 118 7.60 -7.49 -5.03
CA GLU A 118 8.62 -6.59 -4.43
C GLU A 118 8.30 -5.12 -4.70
N ARG A 119 7.85 -4.80 -5.92
CA ARG A 119 7.44 -3.44 -6.29
C ARG A 119 6.25 -2.95 -5.47
N MET A 120 5.24 -3.80 -5.27
CA MET A 120 4.08 -3.46 -4.44
C MET A 120 4.49 -3.21 -2.99
N ARG A 121 5.35 -4.06 -2.42
CA ARG A 121 5.87 -3.85 -1.05
C ARG A 121 6.72 -2.57 -0.94
N ALA A 122 7.50 -2.25 -1.95
CA ALA A 122 8.28 -1.01 -1.96
C ALA A 122 7.37 0.23 -1.99
N GLN A 123 6.28 0.18 -2.77
CA GLN A 123 5.28 1.25 -2.81
C GLN A 123 4.54 1.42 -1.48
N GLU A 124 4.15 0.33 -0.81
CA GLU A 124 3.55 0.39 0.53
C GLU A 124 4.50 1.05 1.54
N ARG A 125 5.76 0.61 1.59
CA ARG A 125 6.78 1.21 2.49
C ARG A 125 7.00 2.69 2.21
N LEU A 126 7.05 3.08 0.93
CA LEU A 126 7.18 4.48 0.55
C LEU A 126 5.98 5.30 1.01
N ARG A 127 4.76 4.78 0.83
CA ARG A 127 3.53 5.42 1.30
C ARG A 127 3.55 5.63 2.82
N ASP A 128 3.91 4.59 3.57
CA ASP A 128 4.01 4.67 5.03
C ASP A 128 5.07 5.69 5.47
N SER A 129 6.23 5.70 4.79
CA SER A 129 7.28 6.68 5.06
C SER A 129 6.83 8.11 4.78
N LEU A 130 6.13 8.35 3.66
CA LEU A 130 5.59 9.67 3.32
C LEU A 130 4.54 10.14 4.34
N GLN A 131 3.70 9.24 4.84
CA GLN A 131 2.74 9.56 5.90
C GLN A 131 3.44 9.97 7.20
N LEU A 132 4.52 9.28 7.58
CA LEU A 132 5.32 9.64 8.76
C LEU A 132 6.01 10.99 8.60
N VAL A 133 6.57 11.28 7.42
CA VAL A 133 7.19 12.58 7.12
C VAL A 133 6.15 13.70 7.20
N ALA A 134 4.99 13.53 6.55
CA ALA A 134 3.92 14.52 6.60
C ALA A 134 3.41 14.76 8.05
N ALA A 135 3.26 13.68 8.84
CA ALA A 135 2.90 13.80 10.24
C ALA A 135 3.97 14.54 11.06
N GLY A 136 5.26 14.30 10.76
CA GLY A 136 6.39 14.97 11.41
C GLY A 136 6.45 16.48 11.08
N GLU A 137 6.24 16.85 9.82
CA GLU A 137 6.18 18.26 9.40
C GLU A 137 5.00 19.00 10.06
N LEU A 138 3.82 18.37 10.07
CA LEU A 138 2.66 18.93 10.76
C LEU A 138 2.91 19.08 12.28
N ALA A 139 3.50 18.09 12.92
CA ALA A 139 3.83 18.17 14.34
C ALA A 139 4.84 19.30 14.63
N GLY A 140 5.83 19.50 13.77
CA GLY A 140 6.81 20.58 13.86
C GLY A 140 6.17 21.97 13.71
N SER A 141 5.32 22.15 12.70
CA SER A 141 4.57 23.39 12.49
C SER A 141 3.66 23.72 13.66
N LEU A 142 2.90 22.73 14.15
CA LEU A 142 1.99 22.89 15.29
C LEU A 142 2.72 23.18 16.59
N ALA A 143 3.88 22.54 16.83
CA ALA A 143 4.72 22.84 17.98
C ALA A 143 5.16 24.31 17.96
N HIS A 144 5.54 24.84 16.80
CA HIS A 144 5.90 26.23 16.64
C HIS A 144 4.71 27.16 16.88
N GLU A 145 3.54 26.86 16.31
CA GLU A 145 2.32 27.64 16.49
C GLU A 145 1.80 27.63 17.95
N LEU A 146 1.97 26.50 18.66
CA LEU A 146 1.65 26.40 20.09
C LEU A 146 2.67 27.12 20.97
N HIS A 147 3.95 27.12 20.58
CA HIS A 147 4.99 27.78 21.36
C HIS A 147 4.78 29.30 21.46
N GLN A 148 4.21 29.93 20.43
CA GLN A 148 3.91 31.37 20.42
C GLN A 148 2.92 31.77 21.52
N PRO A 149 1.67 31.22 21.58
CA PRO A 149 0.73 31.57 22.65
C PRO A 149 1.22 31.17 24.04
N MET A 150 1.93 30.02 24.14
CA MET A 150 2.51 29.60 25.42
C MET A 150 3.57 30.55 25.95
N SER A 151 4.43 31.11 25.09
CA SER A 151 5.40 32.11 25.48
C SER A 151 4.72 33.41 25.93
N ALA A 152 3.67 33.83 25.26
CA ALA A 152 2.89 34.99 25.65
C ALA A 152 2.15 34.76 26.99
N LEU A 153 1.57 33.55 27.18
CA LEU A 153 0.92 33.17 28.43
C LEU A 153 1.89 33.11 29.65
N ASN A 154 3.17 32.89 29.42
CA ASN A 154 4.17 33.01 30.49
C ASN A 154 4.56 34.47 30.78
N ALA A 155 4.67 35.32 29.74
CA ALA A 155 5.11 36.70 29.87
C ALA A 155 4.02 37.64 30.43
N TYR A 156 2.76 37.46 30.10
CA TYR A 156 1.67 38.34 30.53
C TYR A 156 1.39 38.26 32.03
N PRO A 157 1.33 37.08 32.69
CA PRO A 157 1.18 36.98 34.14
C PRO A 157 2.34 37.60 34.93
N GLU A 158 3.57 37.42 34.44
CA GLU A 158 4.74 38.05 35.07
C GLU A 158 4.65 39.56 35.00
N SER A 159 4.28 40.11 33.85
CA SER A 159 4.05 41.55 33.68
C SER A 159 2.90 42.07 34.56
N ALA A 160 1.84 41.25 34.74
CA ALA A 160 0.71 41.61 35.55
C ALA A 160 1.09 41.63 37.06
N LEU A 161 1.96 40.74 37.53
CA LEU A 161 2.49 40.75 38.89
C LEU A 161 3.30 42.01 39.15
N ILE A 162 4.23 42.38 38.28
CA ILE A 162 5.02 43.60 38.39
C ILE A 162 4.14 44.84 38.47
N LEU A 163 3.10 44.93 37.60
CA LEU A 163 2.16 46.05 37.62
C LEU A 163 1.33 46.09 38.90
N SER A 164 0.96 44.94 39.48
CA SER A 164 0.20 44.90 40.74
C SER A 164 1.04 45.42 41.93
N GLU A 165 2.36 45.17 41.92
CA GLU A 165 3.28 45.71 42.95
C GLU A 165 3.46 47.25 42.83
N GLN A 166 3.41 47.77 41.60
CA GLN A 166 3.54 49.19 41.32
C GLN A 166 2.24 49.98 41.50
N ALA A 167 1.08 49.31 41.63
CA ALA A 167 -0.25 49.89 41.70
C ALA A 167 -0.46 50.85 42.92
N ALA A 168 0.41 50.80 43.91
CA ALA A 168 0.38 51.72 45.05
C ALA A 168 0.70 53.20 44.70
N ALA A 169 1.42 53.40 43.57
CA ALA A 169 1.82 54.76 43.14
C ALA A 169 0.83 55.39 42.12
N GLU A 170 0.20 54.62 41.24
CA GLU A 170 -0.74 55.09 40.21
C GLU A 170 -1.88 54.06 40.02
N PRO A 171 -2.93 54.09 40.88
CA PRO A 171 -3.95 53.04 40.89
C PRO A 171 -4.81 52.93 39.64
N GLU A 172 -5.23 54.00 39.01
CA GLU A 172 -6.13 53.99 37.84
C GLU A 172 -5.43 53.54 36.58
N LEU A 173 -4.18 53.94 36.36
CA LEU A 173 -3.38 53.55 35.19
C LEU A 173 -3.04 52.05 35.29
N SER A 174 -2.64 51.62 36.48
CA SER A 174 -2.32 50.21 36.76
C SER A 174 -3.54 49.29 36.55
N LEU A 175 -4.73 49.67 36.96
CA LEU A 175 -5.95 48.88 36.78
C LEU A 175 -6.30 48.75 35.29
N THR A 176 -6.12 49.78 34.49
CA THR A 176 -6.39 49.75 33.02
C THR A 176 -5.41 48.81 32.30
N GLN A 177 -4.13 48.88 32.68
CA GLN A 177 -3.09 48.04 32.10
C GLN A 177 -3.29 46.57 32.53
N LEU A 178 -3.64 46.27 33.75
CA LEU A 178 -3.93 44.95 34.26
C LEU A 178 -5.13 44.31 33.52
N LYS A 179 -6.22 45.09 33.31
CA LYS A 179 -7.36 44.61 32.51
C LYS A 179 -6.96 44.25 31.06
N ARG A 180 -6.05 45.02 30.46
CA ARG A 180 -5.52 44.73 29.12
C ARG A 180 -4.71 43.45 29.10
N LEU A 181 -3.81 43.23 30.07
CA LEU A 181 -3.04 42.02 30.17
C LEU A 181 -3.92 40.77 30.40
N LEU A 182 -4.91 40.83 31.29
CA LEU A 182 -5.86 39.74 31.50
C LEU A 182 -6.65 39.40 30.21
N ARG A 183 -7.06 40.41 29.43
CA ARG A 183 -7.73 40.21 28.14
C ARG A 183 -6.80 39.51 27.13
N ASN A 184 -5.53 39.88 27.11
CA ASN A 184 -4.53 39.21 26.24
C ASN A 184 -4.32 37.75 26.65
N ILE A 185 -4.25 37.44 27.92
CA ILE A 185 -4.16 36.06 28.46
C ILE A 185 -5.35 35.24 27.96
N VAL A 186 -6.57 35.75 28.08
CA VAL A 186 -7.79 35.06 27.60
C VAL A 186 -7.73 34.81 26.11
N ASN A 187 -7.32 35.81 25.33
CA ASN A 187 -7.21 35.68 23.87
C ASN A 187 -6.19 34.61 23.43
N GLU A 188 -4.99 34.60 24.07
CA GLU A 188 -3.97 33.60 23.76
C GLU A 188 -4.37 32.20 24.21
N THR A 189 -5.11 32.09 25.31
CA THR A 189 -5.68 30.79 25.74
C THR A 189 -6.70 30.27 24.74
N MET A 190 -7.58 31.12 24.21
CA MET A 190 -8.52 30.75 23.16
C MET A 190 -7.78 30.30 21.91
N ARG A 191 -6.78 31.07 21.48
CA ARG A 191 -5.97 30.74 20.31
C ARG A 191 -5.29 29.37 20.45
N ALA A 192 -4.64 29.10 21.59
CA ALA A 192 -4.04 27.79 21.86
C ALA A 192 -5.07 26.65 21.82
N THR A 193 -6.28 26.90 22.37
CA THR A 193 -7.37 25.92 22.32
C THR A 193 -7.83 25.62 20.91
N ASP A 194 -7.94 26.64 20.05
CA ASP A 194 -8.37 26.47 18.65
C ASP A 194 -7.33 25.70 17.84
N ILE A 195 -6.03 25.92 18.06
CA ILE A 195 -4.95 25.13 17.46
C ILE A 195 -5.09 23.65 17.84
N VAL A 196 -5.31 23.34 19.12
CA VAL A 196 -5.48 21.95 19.61
C VAL A 196 -6.76 21.32 19.03
N ARG A 197 -7.85 22.07 18.89
CA ARG A 197 -9.09 21.57 18.26
C ARG A 197 -8.89 21.28 16.78
N GLY A 198 -8.21 22.17 16.06
CA GLY A 198 -7.86 21.96 14.65
C GLY A 198 -7.04 20.68 14.45
N LEU A 199 -6.05 20.46 15.30
CA LEU A 199 -5.25 19.24 15.31
C LEU A 199 -6.11 17.99 15.49
N ARG A 200 -6.97 17.98 16.48
CA ARG A 200 -7.87 16.85 16.76
C ARG A 200 -8.78 16.52 15.58
N SER A 201 -9.37 17.55 14.95
CA SER A 201 -10.24 17.33 13.78
C SER A 201 -9.49 16.74 12.59
N TYR A 202 -8.25 17.18 12.37
CA TYR A 202 -7.40 16.64 11.31
C TYR A 202 -7.09 15.15 11.50
N PHE A 203 -6.73 14.73 12.71
CA PHE A 203 -6.47 13.32 12.98
C PHE A 203 -7.73 12.44 12.91
N ILE A 204 -8.89 12.94 13.30
CA ILE A 204 -10.14 12.18 13.24
C ILE A 204 -10.59 12.01 11.79
N SER A 205 -10.55 13.06 10.96
CA SER A 205 -10.93 12.96 9.55
C SER A 205 -9.91 12.20 8.71
N GLY A 206 -8.61 12.26 9.03
CA GLY A 206 -7.58 11.48 8.36
C GLY A 206 -7.69 9.97 8.59
N VAL A 207 -8.20 9.54 9.73
CA VAL A 207 -8.43 8.12 10.04
C VAL A 207 -9.67 7.58 9.30
N SER A 208 -10.73 8.38 9.15
CA SER A 208 -11.96 7.94 8.48
C SER A 208 -11.84 7.78 6.97
N THR A 209 -10.89 8.43 6.32
CA THR A 209 -10.61 8.27 4.87
C THR A 209 -9.73 7.07 4.55
N LEU A 210 -9.23 6.35 5.56
CA LEU A 210 -8.40 5.15 5.38
C LEU A 210 -9.20 3.84 5.53
N GLU A 211 -10.47 3.90 5.94
CA GLU A 211 -11.35 2.74 6.12
C GLU A 211 -12.32 2.50 4.93
N GLU A 212 -12.37 3.37 3.93
CA GLU A 212 -13.08 3.15 2.66
C GLU A 212 -12.12 2.64 1.55
#